data_7a2c9641388875a7546637a2cf957824
#
_entry.id   7a2c9641388875a7546637a2cf957824
#
_cell.length_a   1.000
_cell.length_b   1.000
_cell.length_c   1.000
_cell.angle_alpha   90.00
_cell.angle_beta   90.00
_cell.angle_gamma   90.00
#
_symmetry.space_group_name_H-M   'P 1'
#
loop_
_entity.id
_entity.type
_entity.pdbx_description
1 polymer ?
#
loop_
_entity_poly.entity_id
_entity_poly.type
_entity_poly.pdbx_seq_one_letter_code
_entity_poly.pdbx_strand_id
1 'polypeptide(L)'
;MQWSPDRNAGFSRADPQRLYLPPIMDPIYGYQGVNVEAQERNASSLLHWTRHLIAVRRRYKAFGRGTLAFLEPGNRKILAYVREWEDEAMLCVANLSRVPQAVELDLGRFAGRVPVEIFGQESFPPVGKLPYLVTLEGHGYFAFRLDAKAKPPGWHEERIATRRIPVLVL
;
A
#
# COMPACT_ATOMS: atom_id res chain seq x y z
N MET A 1 -23.07 1.32 15.23
CA MET A 1 -21.80 2.09 15.09
C MET A 1 -21.70 3.02 16.27
N GLN A 2 -20.52 3.14 16.86
CA GLN A 2 -20.23 4.04 17.98
C GLN A 2 -19.90 5.43 17.40
N TRP A 3 -20.79 6.40 17.60
CA TRP A 3 -20.67 7.74 17.02
C TRP A 3 -19.88 8.71 17.90
N SER A 4 -20.23 8.72 19.22
CA SER A 4 -19.63 9.63 20.20
C SER A 4 -19.46 8.94 21.55
N PRO A 5 -18.75 9.56 22.51
CA PRO A 5 -18.66 9.06 23.89
C PRO A 5 -19.94 9.24 24.71
N ASP A 6 -21.00 9.85 24.12
CA ASP A 6 -22.24 10.12 24.78
C ASP A 6 -23.10 8.87 25.04
N ARG A 7 -24.22 9.05 25.75
CA ARG A 7 -25.20 8.00 26.07
C ARG A 7 -25.53 7.18 24.83
N ASN A 8 -25.51 5.86 24.98
CA ASN A 8 -25.76 4.88 23.91
C ASN A 8 -24.83 5.07 22.70
N ALA A 9 -23.60 5.49 22.94
CA ALA A 9 -22.61 5.75 21.90
C ALA A 9 -23.05 6.82 20.87
N GLY A 10 -23.86 7.80 21.28
CA GLY A 10 -24.43 8.82 20.41
C GLY A 10 -25.47 8.32 19.41
N PHE A 11 -25.84 7.04 19.45
CA PHE A 11 -26.75 6.43 18.51
C PHE A 11 -28.23 6.71 18.85
N SER A 12 -28.55 6.76 20.15
CA SER A 12 -29.95 6.90 20.63
C SER A 12 -29.99 7.65 21.97
N ARG A 13 -31.09 8.37 22.19
CA ARG A 13 -31.41 9.00 23.49
C ARG A 13 -32.30 8.12 24.39
N ALA A 14 -32.61 6.89 23.95
CA ALA A 14 -33.41 5.95 24.71
C ALA A 14 -32.75 5.59 26.05
N ASP A 15 -33.55 5.07 26.97
CA ASP A 15 -33.00 4.48 28.20
C ASP A 15 -32.11 3.28 27.82
N PRO A 16 -30.85 3.18 28.35
CA PRO A 16 -29.99 2.06 28.07
C PRO A 16 -30.57 0.69 28.35
N GLN A 17 -31.48 0.58 29.34
CA GLN A 17 -32.20 -0.66 29.67
C GLN A 17 -33.20 -1.10 28.58
N ARG A 18 -33.58 -0.19 27.70
CA ARG A 18 -34.54 -0.45 26.59
C ARG A 18 -33.84 -0.79 25.29
N LEU A 19 -32.51 -0.81 25.25
CA LEU A 19 -31.76 -1.21 24.08
C LEU A 19 -31.89 -2.72 23.88
N TYR A 20 -32.15 -3.12 22.64
CA TYR A 20 -32.19 -4.54 22.27
C TYR A 20 -30.90 -5.28 22.53
N LEU A 21 -29.76 -4.63 22.25
CA LEU A 21 -28.42 -5.09 22.60
C LEU A 21 -27.69 -3.98 23.35
N PRO A 22 -26.93 -4.32 24.43
CA PRO A 22 -26.16 -3.32 25.16
C PRO A 22 -25.02 -2.78 24.27
N PRO A 23 -24.59 -1.51 24.47
CA PRO A 23 -23.38 -1.01 23.87
C PRO A 23 -22.15 -1.82 24.32
N ILE A 24 -21.10 -1.83 23.50
CA ILE A 24 -19.82 -2.41 23.88
C ILE A 24 -19.22 -1.57 24.99
N MET A 25 -19.02 -2.20 26.17
CA MET A 25 -18.46 -1.57 27.39
C MET A 25 -17.06 -2.06 27.71
N ASP A 26 -16.36 -2.63 26.74
CA ASP A 26 -14.98 -3.11 26.90
C ASP A 26 -14.03 -1.93 27.19
N PRO A 27 -13.06 -2.07 28.12
CA PRO A 27 -12.12 -1.00 28.44
C PRO A 27 -11.25 -0.50 27.25
N ILE A 28 -11.01 -1.38 26.27
CA ILE A 28 -10.17 -1.07 25.11
C ILE A 28 -11.03 -0.63 23.91
N TYR A 29 -12.14 -1.36 23.66
CA TYR A 29 -12.99 -1.16 22.46
C TYR A 29 -14.32 -0.47 22.78
N GLY A 30 -14.55 -0.08 24.02
CA GLY A 30 -15.74 0.62 24.45
C GLY A 30 -15.95 1.93 23.71
N TYR A 31 -17.21 2.33 23.56
CA TYR A 31 -17.59 3.53 22.79
C TYR A 31 -17.03 4.83 23.37
N GLN A 32 -16.62 4.83 24.63
CA GLN A 32 -15.97 5.99 25.26
C GLN A 32 -14.60 6.28 24.69
N GLY A 33 -13.82 5.25 24.32
CA GLY A 33 -12.49 5.38 23.71
C GLY A 33 -12.50 5.24 22.19
N VAL A 34 -13.32 4.31 21.66
CA VAL A 34 -13.36 4.02 20.24
C VAL A 34 -14.70 4.45 19.65
N ASN A 35 -14.75 5.60 19.04
CA ASN A 35 -15.93 6.13 18.38
C ASN A 35 -15.57 7.02 17.18
N VAL A 36 -16.54 7.35 16.33
CA VAL A 36 -16.31 8.12 15.11
C VAL A 36 -15.75 9.50 15.43
N GLU A 37 -16.30 10.20 16.46
CA GLU A 37 -15.86 11.53 16.85
C GLU A 37 -14.37 11.54 17.28
N ALA A 38 -13.96 10.57 18.09
CA ALA A 38 -12.56 10.43 18.50
C ALA A 38 -11.64 10.13 17.30
N GLN A 39 -12.08 9.29 16.37
CA GLN A 39 -11.32 8.99 15.16
C GLN A 39 -11.26 10.16 14.18
N GLU A 40 -12.29 10.98 14.08
CA GLU A 40 -12.26 12.20 13.25
C GLU A 40 -11.26 13.23 13.77
N ARG A 41 -11.08 13.32 15.09
CA ARG A 41 -10.08 14.20 15.70
C ARG A 41 -8.64 13.70 15.56
N ASN A 42 -8.45 12.42 15.30
CA ASN A 42 -7.12 11.82 15.17
C ASN A 42 -6.77 11.57 13.69
N ALA A 43 -5.87 12.39 13.14
CA ALA A 43 -5.42 12.29 11.75
C ALA A 43 -4.83 10.91 11.37
N SER A 44 -4.28 10.18 12.34
CA SER A 44 -3.70 8.84 12.13
C SER A 44 -4.70 7.71 12.40
N SER A 45 -5.99 8.02 12.56
CA SER A 45 -7.01 7.01 12.84
C SER A 45 -7.30 6.08 11.67
N LEU A 46 -7.83 4.90 11.98
CA LEU A 46 -8.29 3.94 10.96
C LEU A 46 -9.37 4.55 10.05
N LEU A 47 -10.21 5.46 10.57
CA LEU A 47 -11.21 6.17 9.78
C LEU A 47 -10.57 7.02 8.68
N HIS A 48 -9.58 7.85 9.03
CA HIS A 48 -8.86 8.68 8.06
C HIS A 48 -8.07 7.81 7.08
N TRP A 49 -7.41 6.78 7.58
CA TRP A 49 -6.71 5.81 6.73
C TRP A 49 -7.64 5.16 5.70
N THR A 50 -8.79 4.67 6.13
CA THR A 50 -9.77 4.06 5.23
C THR A 50 -10.32 5.05 4.20
N ARG A 51 -10.63 6.29 4.63
CA ARG A 51 -11.04 7.37 3.72
C ARG A 51 -9.96 7.64 2.66
N HIS A 52 -8.70 7.68 3.07
CA HIS A 52 -7.56 7.86 2.16
C HIS A 52 -7.45 6.73 1.13
N LEU A 53 -7.53 5.47 1.58
CA LEU A 53 -7.54 4.30 0.68
C LEU A 53 -8.67 4.38 -0.36
N ILE A 54 -9.88 4.77 0.06
CA ILE A 54 -11.03 4.93 -0.84
C ILE A 54 -10.77 6.05 -1.85
N ALA A 55 -10.20 7.17 -1.43
CA ALA A 55 -9.86 8.28 -2.30
C ALA A 55 -8.81 7.88 -3.35
N VAL A 56 -7.75 7.17 -2.94
CA VAL A 56 -6.73 6.62 -3.85
C VAL A 56 -7.36 5.65 -4.85
N ARG A 57 -8.20 4.72 -4.39
CA ARG A 57 -8.91 3.78 -5.26
C ARG A 57 -9.78 4.47 -6.30
N ARG A 58 -10.43 5.59 -5.94
CA ARG A 58 -11.27 6.38 -6.87
C ARG A 58 -10.42 7.14 -7.87
N ARG A 59 -9.24 7.60 -7.47
CA ARG A 59 -8.32 8.36 -8.33
C ARG A 59 -7.77 7.50 -9.47
N TYR A 60 -7.39 6.25 -9.18
CA TYR A 60 -6.81 5.33 -10.15
C TYR A 60 -7.84 4.31 -10.62
N LYS A 61 -8.25 4.44 -11.87
CA LYS A 61 -9.30 3.59 -12.48
C LYS A 61 -8.87 2.12 -12.57
N ALA A 62 -7.58 1.86 -12.70
CA ALA A 62 -7.03 0.52 -12.73
C ALA A 62 -7.46 -0.33 -11.53
N PHE A 63 -7.64 0.24 -10.32
CA PHE A 63 -8.12 -0.51 -9.15
C PHE A 63 -9.58 -0.98 -9.27
N GLY A 64 -10.42 -0.26 -10.00
CA GLY A 64 -11.84 -0.60 -10.13
C GLY A 64 -12.19 -1.31 -11.44
N ARG A 65 -11.50 -0.98 -12.53
CA ARG A 65 -11.83 -1.41 -13.90
C ARG A 65 -10.72 -2.20 -14.59
N GLY A 66 -9.50 -2.15 -14.04
CA GLY A 66 -8.34 -2.79 -14.65
C GLY A 66 -8.38 -4.30 -14.59
N THR A 67 -7.59 -4.92 -15.45
CA THR A 67 -7.26 -6.34 -15.37
C THR A 67 -6.55 -6.66 -14.06
N LEU A 68 -6.47 -7.91 -13.68
CA LEU A 68 -5.71 -8.39 -12.53
C LEU A 68 -4.78 -9.51 -13.01
N ALA A 69 -3.48 -9.28 -12.90
CA ALA A 69 -2.46 -10.27 -13.19
C ALA A 69 -1.59 -10.48 -11.95
N PHE A 70 -1.61 -11.70 -11.40
CA PHE A 70 -0.70 -12.08 -10.33
C PHE A 70 0.70 -12.26 -10.88
N LEU A 71 1.68 -11.79 -10.12
CA LEU A 71 3.07 -12.13 -10.33
C LEU A 71 3.39 -13.37 -9.49
N GLU A 72 4.28 -14.19 -9.97
CA GLU A 72 4.72 -15.40 -9.27
C GLU A 72 6.13 -15.19 -8.68
N PRO A 73 6.26 -14.45 -7.58
CA PRO A 73 7.55 -14.28 -6.94
C PRO A 73 7.99 -15.60 -6.31
N GLY A 74 9.28 -15.88 -6.30
CA GLY A 74 9.85 -17.06 -5.65
C GLY A 74 9.60 -17.12 -4.15
N ASN A 75 9.22 -16.01 -3.51
CA ASN A 75 8.92 -15.90 -2.09
C ASN A 75 7.40 -16.06 -1.84
N ARG A 76 7.00 -17.22 -1.30
CA ARG A 76 5.59 -17.54 -0.99
C ARG A 76 4.94 -16.66 0.09
N LYS A 77 5.71 -15.85 0.81
CA LYS A 77 5.19 -14.92 1.82
C LYS A 77 4.80 -13.56 1.22
N ILE A 78 5.10 -13.36 -0.06
CA ILE A 78 4.80 -12.12 -0.77
C ILE A 78 3.63 -12.34 -1.72
N LEU A 79 2.64 -11.49 -1.60
CA LEU A 79 1.58 -11.31 -2.59
C LEU A 79 1.97 -10.15 -3.50
N ALA A 80 2.11 -10.42 -4.80
CA ALA A 80 2.38 -9.40 -5.79
C ALA A 80 1.43 -9.52 -6.97
N TYR A 81 0.87 -8.40 -7.42
CA TYR A 81 -0.01 -8.36 -8.58
C TYR A 81 0.03 -6.99 -9.27
N VAL A 82 -0.32 -7.00 -10.55
CA VAL A 82 -0.45 -5.78 -11.35
C VAL A 82 -1.90 -5.62 -11.80
N ARG A 83 -2.37 -4.39 -11.78
CA ARG A 83 -3.63 -3.96 -12.37
C ARG A 83 -3.37 -2.96 -13.49
N GLU A 84 -3.99 -3.18 -14.64
CA GLU A 84 -3.79 -2.33 -15.81
C GLU A 84 -5.13 -1.88 -16.37
N TRP A 85 -5.22 -0.59 -16.66
CA TRP A 85 -6.36 0.04 -17.31
C TRP A 85 -5.87 1.16 -18.22
N GLU A 86 -6.08 1.03 -19.53
CA GLU A 86 -5.56 2.01 -20.51
C GLU A 86 -4.04 2.24 -20.27
N ASP A 87 -3.65 3.47 -19.98
CA ASP A 87 -2.24 3.84 -19.70
C ASP A 87 -1.83 3.65 -18.24
N GLU A 88 -2.78 3.34 -17.36
CA GLU A 88 -2.50 3.12 -15.93
C GLU A 88 -2.00 1.70 -15.69
N ALA A 89 -0.85 1.56 -15.05
CA ALA A 89 -0.36 0.27 -14.51
C ALA A 89 -0.03 0.44 -13.03
N MET A 90 -0.68 -0.37 -12.19
CA MET A 90 -0.54 -0.34 -10.74
C MET A 90 0.06 -1.66 -10.26
N LEU A 91 1.23 -1.60 -9.63
CA LEU A 91 1.88 -2.74 -8.98
C LEU A 91 1.57 -2.69 -7.49
N CYS A 92 1.01 -3.76 -6.95
CA CYS A 92 0.81 -3.94 -5.52
C CYS A 92 1.66 -5.11 -5.03
N VAL A 93 2.41 -4.89 -3.94
CA VAL A 93 3.26 -5.89 -3.31
C VAL A 93 3.00 -5.86 -1.81
N ALA A 94 2.69 -6.99 -1.20
CA ALA A 94 2.40 -7.10 0.22
C ALA A 94 3.14 -8.27 0.85
N ASN A 95 3.74 -8.03 2.01
CA ASN A 95 4.34 -9.07 2.85
C ASN A 95 3.28 -9.63 3.81
N LEU A 96 2.90 -10.89 3.62
CA LEU A 96 1.90 -11.57 4.44
C LEU A 96 2.48 -12.20 5.71
N SER A 97 3.76 -11.98 5.99
CA SER A 97 4.45 -12.51 7.17
C SER A 97 4.79 -11.43 8.19
N ARG A 98 5.10 -11.85 9.40
CA ARG A 98 5.45 -10.95 10.53
C ARG A 98 6.89 -10.40 10.47
N VAL A 99 7.72 -10.96 9.60
CA VAL A 99 9.15 -10.60 9.51
C VAL A 99 9.44 -9.93 8.17
N PRO A 100 10.45 -9.07 8.08
CA PRO A 100 10.86 -8.47 6.82
C PRO A 100 11.13 -9.52 5.74
N GLN A 101 10.77 -9.23 4.52
CA GLN A 101 10.96 -10.10 3.36
C GLN A 101 11.53 -9.31 2.19
N ALA A 102 12.48 -9.89 1.49
CA ALA A 102 12.91 -9.43 0.18
C ALA A 102 12.26 -10.27 -0.92
N VAL A 103 12.02 -9.65 -2.06
CA VAL A 103 11.43 -10.30 -3.24
C VAL A 103 11.96 -9.69 -4.51
N GLU A 104 12.26 -10.54 -5.48
CA GLU A 104 12.55 -10.16 -6.84
C GLU A 104 11.30 -10.36 -7.70
N LEU A 105 10.92 -9.32 -8.44
CA LEU A 105 9.74 -9.31 -9.29
C LEU A 105 10.13 -9.19 -10.74
N ASP A 106 9.60 -10.06 -11.59
CA ASP A 106 9.73 -9.90 -13.03
C ASP A 106 8.80 -8.77 -13.52
N LEU A 107 9.38 -7.62 -13.75
CA LEU A 107 8.71 -6.45 -14.28
C LEU A 107 9.23 -6.08 -15.68
N GLY A 108 9.91 -6.98 -16.38
CA GLY A 108 10.57 -6.70 -17.65
C GLY A 108 9.69 -6.03 -18.70
N ARG A 109 8.38 -6.35 -18.72
CA ARG A 109 7.40 -5.72 -19.62
C ARG A 109 7.16 -4.22 -19.34
N PHE A 110 7.57 -3.73 -18.17
CA PHE A 110 7.49 -2.33 -17.76
C PHE A 110 8.84 -1.64 -17.76
N ALA A 111 9.85 -2.20 -18.42
CA ALA A 111 11.18 -1.62 -18.49
C ALA A 111 11.14 -0.15 -18.92
N GLY A 112 11.92 0.69 -18.23
CA GLY A 112 11.96 2.14 -18.41
C GLY A 112 10.88 2.93 -17.64
N ARG A 113 9.85 2.28 -17.09
CA ARG A 113 8.89 2.96 -16.22
C ARG A 113 9.46 3.16 -14.82
N VAL A 114 9.09 4.25 -14.18
CA VAL A 114 9.48 4.59 -12.81
C VAL A 114 8.33 4.21 -11.87
N PRO A 115 8.56 3.30 -10.90
CA PRO A 115 7.58 3.04 -9.85
C PRO A 115 7.46 4.26 -8.93
N VAL A 116 6.26 4.83 -8.84
CA VAL A 116 5.94 5.93 -7.92
C VAL A 116 5.00 5.39 -6.87
N GLU A 117 5.44 5.41 -5.60
CA GLU A 117 4.63 4.96 -4.48
C GLU A 117 3.43 5.90 -4.32
N ILE A 118 2.20 5.35 -4.24
CA ILE A 118 0.97 6.16 -4.41
C ILE A 118 0.52 6.90 -3.16
N PHE A 119 0.99 6.53 -1.97
CA PHE A 119 0.63 7.17 -0.70
C PHE A 119 1.60 8.30 -0.36
N GLY A 120 2.92 8.04 -0.41
CA GLY A 120 3.98 9.01 -0.15
C GLY A 120 4.39 9.81 -1.40
N GLN A 121 3.98 9.39 -2.60
CA GLN A 121 4.38 9.98 -3.89
C GLN A 121 5.90 9.94 -4.14
N GLU A 122 6.59 8.99 -3.51
CA GLU A 122 8.03 8.81 -3.67
C GLU A 122 8.35 7.99 -4.92
N SER A 123 9.34 8.46 -5.68
CA SER A 123 9.84 7.74 -6.86
C SER A 123 10.89 6.71 -6.45
N PHE A 124 10.78 5.52 -7.04
CA PHE A 124 11.74 4.44 -6.89
C PHE A 124 12.59 4.30 -8.16
N PRO A 125 13.71 3.55 -8.10
CA PRO A 125 14.54 3.30 -9.27
C PRO A 125 13.73 2.79 -10.46
N PRO A 126 14.05 3.20 -11.70
CA PRO A 126 13.32 2.74 -12.88
C PRO A 126 13.44 1.22 -13.06
N VAL A 127 12.39 0.62 -13.58
CA VAL A 127 12.39 -0.81 -13.92
C VAL A 127 13.41 -1.05 -15.03
N GLY A 128 14.40 -1.89 -14.73
CA GLY A 128 15.45 -2.30 -15.67
C GLY A 128 15.13 -3.64 -16.34
N LYS A 129 16.18 -4.26 -16.90
CA LYS A 129 16.12 -5.60 -17.51
C LYS A 129 16.25 -6.74 -16.48
N LEU A 130 16.81 -6.43 -15.31
CA LEU A 130 16.97 -7.40 -14.21
C LEU A 130 15.69 -7.46 -13.37
N PRO A 131 15.44 -8.57 -12.64
CA PRO A 131 14.37 -8.65 -11.68
C PRO A 131 14.39 -7.47 -10.71
N TYR A 132 13.22 -6.94 -10.40
CA TYR A 132 13.09 -5.76 -9.57
C TYR A 132 13.06 -6.16 -8.10
N LEU A 133 14.12 -5.83 -7.36
CA LEU A 133 14.25 -6.16 -5.95
C LEU A 133 13.48 -5.17 -5.08
N VAL A 134 12.61 -5.68 -4.21
CA VAL A 134 11.88 -4.91 -3.19
C VAL A 134 12.02 -5.59 -1.83
N THR A 135 12.24 -4.80 -0.79
CA THR A 135 12.23 -5.27 0.60
C THR A 135 11.04 -4.65 1.33
N LEU A 136 10.27 -5.48 2.02
CA LEU A 136 9.09 -5.07 2.77
C LEU A 136 9.24 -5.47 4.24
N GLU A 137 8.86 -4.56 5.12
CA GLU A 137 8.72 -4.83 6.55
C GLU A 137 7.66 -5.92 6.81
N GLY A 138 7.65 -6.48 8.02
CA GLY A 138 6.60 -7.42 8.44
C GLY A 138 5.21 -6.79 8.28
N HIS A 139 4.29 -7.47 7.57
CA HIS A 139 2.98 -6.94 7.18
C HIS A 139 3.02 -5.62 6.40
N GLY A 140 4.22 -5.22 5.89
CA GLY A 140 4.39 -4.06 5.04
C GLY A 140 3.84 -4.29 3.63
N TYR A 141 3.52 -3.21 2.95
CA TYR A 141 3.08 -3.24 1.56
C TYR A 141 3.51 -1.98 0.83
N PHE A 142 3.62 -2.11 -0.49
CA PHE A 142 3.76 -0.99 -1.41
C PHE A 142 2.67 -1.08 -2.48
N ALA A 143 2.21 0.08 -2.89
CA ALA A 143 1.39 0.23 -4.07
C ALA A 143 2.03 1.30 -4.97
N PHE A 144 2.45 0.88 -6.15
CA PHE A 144 3.16 1.74 -7.09
C PHE A 144 2.32 2.01 -8.33
N ARG A 145 2.38 3.23 -8.80
CA ARG A 145 2.04 3.54 -10.18
C ARG A 145 3.31 3.40 -11.03
N LEU A 146 3.29 2.53 -12.03
CA LEU A 146 4.40 2.36 -12.97
C LEU A 146 4.30 3.43 -14.05
N ASP A 147 4.96 4.56 -13.84
CA ASP A 147 4.83 5.77 -14.66
C ASP A 147 5.93 5.86 -15.71
N ALA A 148 5.53 6.01 -16.97
CA ALA A 148 6.46 6.19 -18.08
C ALA A 148 7.06 7.61 -18.15
N LYS A 149 6.46 8.60 -17.47
CA LYS A 149 6.84 10.01 -17.53
C LYS A 149 7.48 10.53 -16.24
N ALA A 150 7.44 9.77 -15.15
CA ALA A 150 8.04 10.17 -13.90
C ALA A 150 9.56 10.19 -14.00
N LYS A 151 10.17 11.11 -13.25
CA LYS A 151 11.63 11.19 -13.16
C LYS A 151 12.12 10.18 -12.13
N PRO A 152 13.25 9.50 -12.40
CA PRO A 152 13.93 8.69 -11.41
C PRO A 152 14.27 9.52 -10.16
N PRO A 153 14.43 8.89 -8.98
CA PRO A 153 14.88 9.59 -7.79
C PRO A 153 16.28 10.18 -8.02
N GLY A 154 16.53 11.39 -7.49
CA GLY A 154 17.78 12.12 -7.72
C GLY A 154 19.06 11.44 -7.19
N TRP A 155 18.91 10.45 -6.31
CA TRP A 155 20.00 9.61 -5.80
C TRP A 155 20.26 8.35 -6.65
N HIS A 156 19.42 8.09 -7.64
CA HIS A 156 19.60 6.94 -8.53
C HIS A 156 20.66 7.27 -9.58
N GLU A 157 21.79 6.62 -9.47
CA GLU A 157 22.80 6.60 -10.51
C GLU A 157 22.67 5.32 -11.35
N GLU A 158 22.58 5.47 -12.65
CA GLU A 158 22.57 4.33 -13.55
C GLU A 158 23.92 3.62 -13.43
N ARG A 159 23.94 2.36 -12.99
CA ARG A 159 25.18 1.58 -12.96
C ARG A 159 25.67 1.42 -14.38
N ILE A 160 26.69 2.18 -14.75
CA ILE A 160 27.41 2.00 -16.00
C ILE A 160 27.98 0.58 -15.98
N ALA A 161 27.69 -0.20 -17.02
CA ALA A 161 28.24 -1.54 -17.16
C ALA A 161 29.77 -1.47 -16.95
N THR A 162 30.27 -2.23 -15.97
CA THR A 162 31.72 -2.27 -15.63
C THR A 162 32.45 -2.56 -16.92
N ARG A 163 33.28 -1.62 -17.38
CA ARG A 163 34.22 -1.90 -18.49
C ARG A 163 35.00 -3.14 -18.12
N ARG A 164 35.01 -4.15 -19.01
CA ARG A 164 35.89 -5.30 -18.86
C ARG A 164 37.29 -4.74 -18.72
N ILE A 165 37.89 -4.88 -17.55
CA ILE A 165 39.29 -4.56 -17.33
C ILE A 165 40.08 -5.60 -18.15
N PRO A 166 40.87 -5.21 -19.14
CA PRO A 166 41.65 -6.18 -19.87
C PRO A 166 42.66 -6.82 -18.91
N VAL A 167 42.56 -8.14 -18.76
CA VAL A 167 43.54 -8.90 -17.98
C VAL A 167 44.80 -8.95 -18.83
N LEU A 168 45.85 -8.27 -18.38
CA LEU A 168 47.20 -8.44 -18.95
C LEU A 168 47.70 -9.81 -18.51
N VAL A 169 47.78 -10.76 -19.43
CA VAL A 169 48.50 -12.03 -19.23
C VAL A 169 49.96 -11.75 -19.55
N LEU A 170 50.81 -11.77 -18.52
CA LEU A 170 52.26 -11.73 -18.65
C LEU A 170 52.79 -13.12 -19.00
#